data_8b11d4b8fe4f79551dd769510d7fe1e7
#
_entry.id   8b11d4b8fe4f79551dd769510d7fe1e7
#
_cell.length_a   1.000
_cell.length_b   1.000
_cell.length_c   1.000
_cell.angle_alpha   90.00
_cell.angle_beta   90.00
_cell.angle_gamma   90.00
#
_symmetry.space_group_name_H-M   'P 1'
#
loop_
_entity.id
_entity.type
_entity.pdbx_description
1 polymer ?
#
loop_
_entity_poly.entity_id
_entity_poly.type
_entity_poly.pdbx_seq_one_letter_code
_entity_poly.pdbx_strand_id
1 'polypeptide(L)'
;LKLRADLNARAPKEGTPGAFKLSVNDLVIKAAAVTLRRFPKVNASWTEDAIIQYHDVDISVAVAIPDGLITPIIRKADQKGLAAISNEMKDLAARAKENKLKPEEFQGGGFSISNMGMYGVRDFAAIINPPQAGILAVGAGEKRPVVKDGALAIATVMTCTLSVDHRVVDGALAAEWLADFRRTIEDPLSLML
;
A
#
# COMPACT_ATOMS: atom_id res chain seq x y z
N LEU A 1 5.13 -13.98 1.75
CA LEU A 1 4.60 -14.84 0.66
C LEU A 1 3.92 -16.09 1.20
N LYS A 2 4.53 -16.79 2.19
CA LYS A 2 3.98 -18.02 2.76
C LYS A 2 2.59 -17.79 3.35
N LEU A 3 2.41 -16.81 4.25
CA LEU A 3 1.11 -16.50 4.84
C LEU A 3 0.04 -16.23 3.77
N ARG A 4 0.38 -15.48 2.71
CA ARG A 4 -0.55 -15.23 1.60
C ARG A 4 -1.00 -16.54 0.94
N ALA A 5 -0.07 -17.45 0.67
CA ALA A 5 -0.38 -18.74 0.07
C ALA A 5 -1.28 -19.58 1.00
N ASP A 6 -0.96 -19.63 2.29
CA ASP A 6 -1.71 -20.40 3.29
C ASP A 6 -3.15 -19.84 3.46
N LEU A 7 -3.31 -18.52 3.49
CA LEU A 7 -4.63 -17.87 3.56
C LEU A 7 -5.45 -18.11 2.28
N ASN A 8 -4.83 -17.99 1.11
CA ASN A 8 -5.50 -18.26 -0.16
C ASN A 8 -5.93 -19.73 -0.32
N ALA A 9 -5.15 -20.67 0.22
CA ALA A 9 -5.50 -22.09 0.22
C ALA A 9 -6.71 -22.41 1.11
N ARG A 10 -6.96 -21.58 2.14
CA ARG A 10 -8.10 -21.71 3.07
C ARG A 10 -9.31 -20.87 2.65
N ALA A 11 -9.16 -19.99 1.65
CA ALA A 11 -10.23 -19.15 1.19
C ALA A 11 -11.39 -19.98 0.63
N PRO A 12 -12.66 -19.57 0.87
CA PRO A 12 -13.81 -20.19 0.22
C PRO A 12 -13.67 -20.15 -1.31
N LYS A 13 -14.34 -21.08 -1.99
CA LYS A 13 -14.31 -21.15 -3.46
C LYS A 13 -14.84 -19.85 -4.07
N GLU A 14 -14.24 -19.43 -5.17
CA GLU A 14 -14.68 -18.27 -5.94
C GLU A 14 -16.17 -18.38 -6.26
N GLY A 15 -16.91 -17.26 -6.13
CA GLY A 15 -18.37 -17.21 -6.29
C GLY A 15 -19.18 -17.62 -5.06
N THR A 16 -18.54 -18.01 -3.94
CA THR A 16 -19.24 -18.29 -2.69
C THR A 16 -19.13 -17.11 -1.71
N PRO A 17 -20.09 -16.94 -0.76
CA PRO A 17 -20.00 -15.90 0.25
C PRO A 17 -18.68 -15.97 1.03
N GLY A 18 -18.02 -14.84 1.21
CA GLY A 18 -16.74 -14.74 1.91
C GLY A 18 -15.50 -15.12 1.08
N ALA A 19 -15.66 -15.42 -0.22
CA ALA A 19 -14.54 -15.70 -1.11
C ALA A 19 -13.59 -14.50 -1.21
N PHE A 20 -12.28 -14.78 -1.21
CA PHE A 20 -11.23 -13.80 -1.45
C PHE A 20 -10.00 -14.46 -2.10
N LYS A 21 -9.15 -13.65 -2.69
CA LYS A 21 -7.86 -14.11 -3.22
C LYS A 21 -6.84 -12.98 -3.02
N LEU A 22 -6.05 -13.10 -1.98
CA LEU A 22 -5.06 -12.08 -1.59
C LEU A 22 -3.94 -11.96 -2.61
N SER A 23 -3.61 -10.73 -2.95
CA SER A 23 -2.40 -10.33 -3.66
C SER A 23 -1.32 -9.86 -2.65
N VAL A 24 -0.09 -9.68 -3.12
CA VAL A 24 0.96 -9.03 -2.30
C VAL A 24 0.58 -7.57 -2.03
N ASN A 25 -0.07 -6.93 -2.99
CA ASN A 25 -0.48 -5.54 -2.87
C ASN A 25 -1.48 -5.31 -1.72
N ASP A 26 -2.38 -6.26 -1.46
CA ASP A 26 -3.34 -6.17 -0.35
C ASP A 26 -2.63 -6.18 1.01
N LEU A 27 -1.56 -6.98 1.13
CA LEU A 27 -0.69 -6.97 2.32
C LEU A 27 0.07 -5.65 2.47
N VAL A 28 0.56 -5.09 1.36
CA VAL A 28 1.24 -3.78 1.34
C VAL A 28 0.27 -2.68 1.76
N ILE A 29 -0.95 -2.65 1.22
CA ILE A 29 -1.99 -1.67 1.58
C ILE A 29 -2.29 -1.76 3.08
N LYS A 30 -2.51 -2.96 3.61
CA LYS A 30 -2.79 -3.16 5.03
C LYS A 30 -1.61 -2.74 5.90
N ALA A 31 -0.38 -3.13 5.54
CA ALA A 31 0.81 -2.75 6.28
C ALA A 31 1.02 -1.23 6.31
N ALA A 32 0.87 -0.56 5.17
CA ALA A 32 0.95 0.89 5.11
C ALA A 32 -0.14 1.55 5.96
N ALA A 33 -1.37 1.05 5.92
CA ALA A 33 -2.48 1.58 6.69
C ALA A 33 -2.25 1.47 8.21
N VAL A 34 -1.80 0.32 8.70
CA VAL A 34 -1.46 0.11 10.10
C VAL A 34 -0.30 0.99 10.53
N THR A 35 0.73 1.13 9.68
CA THR A 35 1.86 2.02 9.96
C THR A 35 1.43 3.50 9.99
N LEU A 36 0.58 3.95 9.08
CA LEU A 36 0.04 5.32 9.09
C LEU A 36 -0.76 5.61 10.38
N ARG A 37 -1.48 4.63 10.92
CA ARG A 37 -2.16 4.78 12.21
C ARG A 37 -1.19 5.01 13.36
N ARG A 38 0.00 4.37 13.33
CA ARG A 38 1.05 4.55 14.34
C ARG A 38 1.83 5.86 14.15
N PHE A 39 1.91 6.35 12.91
CA PHE A 39 2.60 7.58 12.52
C PHE A 39 1.65 8.59 11.86
N PRO A 40 0.68 9.14 12.62
CA PRO A 40 -0.38 9.97 12.06
C PRO A 40 0.13 11.27 11.39
N LYS A 41 1.30 11.76 11.78
CA LYS A 41 1.94 12.92 11.13
C LYS A 41 2.31 12.70 9.67
N VAL A 42 2.45 11.43 9.23
CA VAL A 42 2.69 11.10 7.82
C VAL A 42 1.38 11.11 7.01
N ASN A 43 0.23 10.87 7.67
CA ASN A 43 -1.10 10.90 7.09
C ASN A 43 -1.66 12.33 7.07
N ALA A 44 -1.05 13.20 6.30
CA ALA A 44 -1.32 14.63 6.33
C ALA A 44 -1.16 15.29 4.96
N SER A 45 -1.57 16.55 4.87
CA SER A 45 -1.39 17.43 3.72
C SER A 45 -0.89 18.79 4.17
N TRP A 46 -0.14 19.44 3.30
CA TRP A 46 0.25 20.82 3.49
C TRP A 46 -0.70 21.79 2.79
N THR A 47 -1.04 22.86 3.44
CA THR A 47 -1.73 24.04 2.86
C THR A 47 -0.94 25.30 3.21
N GLU A 48 -1.25 26.43 2.58
CA GLU A 48 -0.59 27.71 2.88
C GLU A 48 -0.78 28.15 4.35
N ASP A 49 -1.90 27.77 4.95
CA ASP A 49 -2.27 28.21 6.30
C ASP A 49 -1.91 27.17 7.39
N ALA A 50 -1.84 25.87 7.05
CA ALA A 50 -1.69 24.81 8.06
C ALA A 50 -1.24 23.48 7.46
N ILE A 51 -0.78 22.58 8.35
CA ILE A 51 -0.67 21.16 8.10
C ILE A 51 -1.97 20.50 8.55
N ILE A 52 -2.67 19.85 7.61
CA ILE A 52 -3.91 19.12 7.86
C ILE A 52 -3.57 17.66 8.11
N GLN A 53 -3.73 17.17 9.33
CA GLN A 53 -3.58 15.77 9.66
C GLN A 53 -4.93 15.05 9.55
N TYR A 54 -4.97 13.95 8.79
CA TYR A 54 -6.19 13.17 8.59
C TYR A 54 -6.42 12.18 9.74
N HIS A 55 -7.67 12.11 10.21
CA HIS A 55 -8.06 11.14 11.22
C HIS A 55 -8.23 9.73 10.62
N ASP A 56 -8.88 9.62 9.46
CA ASP A 56 -9.08 8.37 8.76
C ASP A 56 -7.85 8.02 7.89
N VAL A 57 -7.55 6.74 7.78
CA VAL A 57 -6.45 6.25 6.95
C VAL A 57 -7.01 5.76 5.62
N ASP A 58 -7.07 6.68 4.68
CA ASP A 58 -7.59 6.47 3.33
C ASP A 58 -6.43 6.34 2.35
N ILE A 59 -6.25 5.16 1.75
CA ILE A 59 -5.12 4.88 0.86
C ILE A 59 -5.55 4.88 -0.60
N SER A 60 -4.97 5.78 -1.37
CA SER A 60 -5.09 5.83 -2.83
C SER A 60 -4.12 4.83 -3.46
N VAL A 61 -4.59 4.01 -4.38
CA VAL A 61 -3.75 3.01 -5.07
C VAL A 61 -3.71 3.32 -6.56
N ALA A 62 -2.50 3.52 -7.09
CA ALA A 62 -2.30 3.82 -8.50
C ALA A 62 -2.70 2.63 -9.39
N VAL A 63 -3.66 2.86 -10.29
CA VAL A 63 -4.15 1.88 -11.28
C VAL A 63 -3.97 2.43 -12.68
N ALA A 64 -3.19 1.72 -13.49
CA ALA A 64 -3.05 2.05 -14.91
C ALA A 64 -4.36 1.77 -15.67
N ILE A 65 -4.79 2.75 -16.46
CA ILE A 65 -5.92 2.66 -17.37
C ILE A 65 -5.44 2.94 -18.80
N PRO A 66 -6.21 2.63 -19.86
CA PRO A 66 -5.75 2.79 -21.25
C PRO A 66 -5.19 4.18 -21.56
N ASP A 67 -5.81 5.23 -21.04
CA ASP A 67 -5.47 6.63 -21.37
C ASP A 67 -4.75 7.35 -20.20
N GLY A 68 -4.17 6.61 -19.24
CA GLY A 68 -3.43 7.25 -18.13
C GLY A 68 -3.42 6.48 -16.83
N LEU A 69 -3.63 7.22 -15.75
CA LEU A 69 -3.58 6.71 -14.38
C LEU A 69 -4.77 7.24 -13.59
N ILE A 70 -5.37 6.40 -12.76
CA ILE A 70 -6.35 6.80 -11.75
C ILE A 70 -5.97 6.19 -10.40
N THR A 71 -6.38 6.84 -9.31
CA THR A 71 -5.98 6.43 -7.95
C THR A 71 -7.21 6.15 -7.08
N PRO A 72 -7.92 5.01 -7.29
CA PRO A 72 -9.02 4.62 -6.41
C PRO A 72 -8.57 4.49 -4.96
N ILE A 73 -9.50 4.75 -4.04
CA ILE A 73 -9.22 4.92 -2.62
C ILE A 73 -9.84 3.78 -1.83
N ILE A 74 -9.00 3.08 -1.05
CA ILE A 74 -9.46 2.18 0.01
C ILE A 74 -9.67 3.03 1.26
N ARG A 75 -10.92 3.30 1.60
CA ARG A 75 -11.29 4.11 2.77
C ARG A 75 -11.09 3.31 4.05
N LYS A 76 -10.59 3.98 5.12
CA LYS A 76 -10.37 3.40 6.45
C LYS A 76 -9.64 2.05 6.38
N ALA A 77 -8.57 2.01 5.59
CA ALA A 77 -7.85 0.78 5.29
C ALA A 77 -7.25 0.10 6.53
N ASP A 78 -6.93 0.88 7.57
CA ASP A 78 -6.46 0.38 8.86
C ASP A 78 -7.50 -0.47 9.61
N GLN A 79 -8.79 -0.18 9.42
CA GLN A 79 -9.91 -0.85 10.08
C GLN A 79 -10.43 -2.08 9.29
N LYS A 80 -10.02 -2.23 8.03
CA LYS A 80 -10.46 -3.33 7.16
C LYS A 80 -9.57 -4.55 7.29
N GLY A 81 -10.17 -5.74 7.28
CA GLY A 81 -9.44 -6.99 7.14
C GLY A 81 -8.91 -7.20 5.71
N LEU A 82 -7.91 -8.08 5.57
CA LEU A 82 -7.25 -8.36 4.29
C LEU A 82 -8.23 -8.80 3.18
N ALA A 83 -9.22 -9.63 3.51
CA ALA A 83 -10.22 -10.08 2.54
C ALA A 83 -11.07 -8.92 2.01
N ALA A 84 -11.48 -8.00 2.88
CA ALA A 84 -12.24 -6.81 2.50
C ALA A 84 -11.41 -5.89 1.60
N ILE A 85 -10.15 -5.59 1.97
CA ILE A 85 -9.23 -4.81 1.15
C ILE A 85 -9.04 -5.45 -0.23
N SER A 86 -8.80 -6.78 -0.28
CA SER A 86 -8.60 -7.51 -1.54
C SER A 86 -9.81 -7.41 -2.47
N ASN A 87 -11.01 -7.63 -1.95
CA ASN A 87 -12.24 -7.61 -2.75
C ASN A 87 -12.56 -6.18 -3.22
N GLU A 88 -12.46 -5.19 -2.34
CA GLU A 88 -12.67 -3.77 -2.68
C GLU A 88 -11.65 -3.29 -3.74
N MET A 89 -10.37 -3.63 -3.57
CA MET A 89 -9.33 -3.24 -4.53
C MET A 89 -9.57 -3.84 -5.92
N LYS A 90 -10.03 -5.10 -6.00
CA LYS A 90 -10.36 -5.75 -7.27
C LYS A 90 -11.54 -5.08 -7.96
N ASP A 91 -12.60 -4.79 -7.22
CA ASP A 91 -13.78 -4.11 -7.76
C ASP A 91 -13.39 -2.72 -8.27
N LEU A 92 -12.72 -1.93 -7.45
CA LEU A 92 -12.26 -0.59 -7.83
C LEU A 92 -11.34 -0.63 -9.06
N ALA A 93 -10.38 -1.56 -9.12
CA ALA A 93 -9.47 -1.68 -10.26
C ALA A 93 -10.19 -2.13 -11.55
N ALA A 94 -11.18 -3.00 -11.45
CA ALA A 94 -11.98 -3.42 -12.60
C ALA A 94 -12.81 -2.25 -13.15
N ARG A 95 -13.53 -1.53 -12.28
CA ARG A 95 -14.34 -0.36 -12.65
C ARG A 95 -13.48 0.82 -13.13
N ALA A 96 -12.28 0.98 -12.59
CA ALA A 96 -11.31 1.97 -13.06
C ALA A 96 -10.97 1.78 -14.54
N LYS A 97 -10.66 0.55 -14.96
CA LYS A 97 -10.33 0.21 -16.35
C LYS A 97 -11.49 0.42 -17.32
N GLU A 98 -12.72 0.39 -16.81
CA GLU A 98 -13.95 0.63 -17.58
C GLU A 98 -14.44 2.08 -17.49
N ASN A 99 -13.68 2.97 -16.84
CA ASN A 99 -14.06 4.36 -16.57
C ASN A 99 -15.40 4.49 -15.81
N LYS A 100 -15.68 3.55 -14.88
CA LYS A 100 -16.92 3.48 -14.11
C LYS A 100 -16.78 3.89 -12.65
N LEU A 101 -15.65 4.47 -12.26
CA LEU A 101 -15.48 5.01 -10.91
C LEU A 101 -16.23 6.33 -10.76
N LYS A 102 -16.84 6.52 -9.61
CA LYS A 102 -17.43 7.79 -9.20
C LYS A 102 -16.34 8.73 -8.67
N PRO A 103 -16.51 10.07 -8.77
CA PRO A 103 -15.51 11.02 -8.28
C PRO A 103 -15.08 10.78 -6.84
N GLU A 104 -16.00 10.47 -5.94
CA GLU A 104 -15.73 10.19 -4.53
C GLU A 104 -14.88 8.94 -4.29
N GLU A 105 -14.74 8.05 -5.28
CA GLU A 105 -13.95 6.84 -5.16
C GLU A 105 -12.47 7.05 -5.50
N PHE A 106 -12.10 8.18 -6.12
CA PHE A 106 -10.70 8.49 -6.45
C PHE A 106 -10.27 9.92 -6.07
N GLN A 107 -11.18 10.77 -5.65
CA GLN A 107 -10.84 12.11 -5.15
C GLN A 107 -10.65 12.10 -3.64
N GLY A 108 -9.55 12.68 -3.16
CA GLY A 108 -9.16 12.71 -1.75
C GLY A 108 -8.11 11.66 -1.42
N GLY A 109 -8.25 10.99 -0.25
CA GLY A 109 -7.23 10.10 0.29
C GLY A 109 -6.13 10.87 1.01
N GLY A 110 -5.44 10.21 1.96
CA GLY A 110 -4.38 10.82 2.77
C GLY A 110 -2.97 10.38 2.36
N PHE A 111 -2.86 9.25 1.67
CA PHE A 111 -1.59 8.63 1.29
C PHE A 111 -1.76 7.80 0.02
N SER A 112 -0.69 7.70 -0.78
CA SER A 112 -0.74 6.93 -2.04
C SER A 112 0.23 5.75 -2.04
N ILE A 113 -0.14 4.70 -2.80
CA ILE A 113 0.71 3.57 -3.14
C ILE A 113 0.79 3.42 -4.65
N SER A 114 2.00 3.36 -5.19
CA SER A 114 2.28 3.03 -6.59
C SER A 114 3.05 1.73 -6.67
N ASN A 115 2.48 0.69 -7.30
CA ASN A 115 3.10 -0.61 -7.41
C ASN A 115 3.43 -0.92 -8.88
N MET A 116 4.74 -0.96 -9.19
CA MET A 116 5.27 -1.29 -10.52
C MET A 116 5.90 -2.69 -10.59
N GLY A 117 5.72 -3.50 -9.54
CA GLY A 117 6.30 -4.83 -9.45
C GLY A 117 5.82 -5.79 -10.55
N MET A 118 4.57 -5.63 -11.02
CA MET A 118 4.02 -6.42 -12.12
C MET A 118 4.69 -6.13 -13.48
N TYR A 119 5.33 -4.98 -13.61
CA TYR A 119 6.09 -4.58 -14.81
C TYR A 119 7.58 -4.94 -14.72
N GLY A 120 8.01 -5.63 -13.64
CA GLY A 120 9.40 -5.99 -13.43
C GLY A 120 10.30 -4.83 -13.00
N VAL A 121 9.73 -3.69 -12.63
CA VAL A 121 10.49 -2.54 -12.12
C VAL A 121 11.01 -2.86 -10.73
N ARG A 122 12.33 -2.88 -10.59
CA ARG A 122 13.01 -3.28 -9.35
C ARG A 122 12.90 -2.25 -8.25
N ASP A 123 13.17 -1.00 -8.60
CA ASP A 123 13.08 0.16 -7.71
C ASP A 123 12.77 1.42 -8.52
N PHE A 124 12.06 2.37 -7.91
CA PHE A 124 11.73 3.67 -8.48
C PHE A 124 11.28 4.62 -7.37
N ALA A 125 11.32 5.91 -7.65
CA ALA A 125 10.70 6.93 -6.82
C ALA A 125 9.40 7.41 -7.48
N ALA A 126 8.31 7.37 -6.73
CA ALA A 126 7.02 7.87 -7.20
C ALA A 126 6.90 9.38 -6.95
N ILE A 127 6.20 10.07 -7.84
CA ILE A 127 5.86 11.49 -7.68
C ILE A 127 4.67 11.58 -6.72
N ILE A 128 4.78 12.45 -5.72
CA ILE A 128 3.70 12.72 -4.75
C ILE A 128 2.44 13.14 -5.49
N ASN A 129 1.29 12.66 -5.02
CA ASN A 129 -0.03 13.01 -5.54
C ASN A 129 -0.65 14.11 -4.65
N PRO A 130 -0.51 15.40 -4.99
CA PRO A 130 -1.04 16.47 -4.16
C PRO A 130 -2.57 16.35 -3.97
N PRO A 131 -3.10 16.74 -2.80
CA PRO A 131 -2.44 17.40 -1.67
C PRO A 131 -1.79 16.46 -0.66
N GLN A 132 -1.73 15.16 -0.91
CA GLN A 132 -1.14 14.16 -0.01
C GLN A 132 0.35 14.44 0.25
N ALA A 133 0.82 14.20 1.47
CA ALA A 133 2.21 14.43 1.86
C ALA A 133 3.14 13.24 1.59
N GLY A 134 2.62 12.08 1.19
CA GLY A 134 3.44 10.89 0.98
C GLY A 134 2.91 9.91 -0.04
N ILE A 135 3.84 9.20 -0.69
CA ILE A 135 3.58 8.09 -1.60
C ILE A 135 4.62 6.99 -1.45
N LEU A 136 4.17 5.75 -1.37
CA LEU A 136 5.02 4.57 -1.32
C LEU A 136 5.12 3.93 -2.72
N ALA A 137 6.32 3.90 -3.28
CA ALA A 137 6.66 3.14 -4.47
C ALA A 137 7.02 1.70 -4.08
N VAL A 138 6.46 0.71 -4.78
CA VAL A 138 6.66 -0.72 -4.53
C VAL A 138 7.21 -1.39 -5.78
N GLY A 139 8.42 -1.91 -5.70
CA GLY A 139 9.10 -2.61 -6.78
C GLY A 139 8.78 -4.11 -6.83
N ALA A 140 9.36 -4.79 -7.82
CA ALA A 140 9.20 -6.21 -8.04
C ALA A 140 9.81 -7.05 -6.90
N GLY A 141 9.13 -8.12 -6.54
CA GLY A 141 9.67 -9.15 -5.65
C GLY A 141 10.60 -10.10 -6.41
N GLU A 142 11.88 -10.07 -6.13
CA GLU A 142 12.92 -10.85 -6.79
C GLU A 142 13.68 -11.73 -5.80
N LYS A 143 14.14 -12.89 -6.26
CA LYS A 143 15.08 -13.71 -5.49
C LYS A 143 16.45 -13.03 -5.48
N ARG A 144 16.95 -12.70 -4.28
CA ARG A 144 18.26 -12.06 -4.10
C ARG A 144 19.06 -12.77 -3.03
N PRO A 145 20.41 -12.78 -3.13
CA PRO A 145 21.27 -13.20 -2.03
C PRO A 145 21.13 -12.21 -0.88
N VAL A 146 20.93 -12.75 0.32
CA VAL A 146 20.84 -11.98 1.58
C VAL A 146 21.72 -12.60 2.62
N VAL A 147 22.14 -11.81 3.61
CA VAL A 147 22.77 -12.37 4.81
C VAL A 147 21.67 -12.59 5.85
N LYS A 148 21.52 -13.83 6.31
CA LYS A 148 20.61 -14.20 7.37
C LYS A 148 21.36 -15.02 8.41
N ASP A 149 21.34 -14.59 9.66
CA ASP A 149 22.02 -15.24 10.78
C ASP A 149 23.52 -15.49 10.52
N GLY A 150 24.18 -14.54 9.85
CA GLY A 150 25.60 -14.61 9.50
C GLY A 150 25.96 -15.48 8.28
N ALA A 151 24.96 -16.10 7.62
CA ALA A 151 25.14 -16.95 6.44
C ALA A 151 24.45 -16.37 5.19
N LEU A 152 25.00 -16.72 4.01
CA LEU A 152 24.33 -16.39 2.76
C LEU A 152 23.07 -17.26 2.58
N ALA A 153 21.96 -16.59 2.25
CA ALA A 153 20.69 -17.21 1.94
C ALA A 153 20.06 -16.58 0.71
N ILE A 154 19.09 -17.26 0.10
CA ILE A 154 18.26 -16.69 -0.98
C ILE A 154 16.90 -16.35 -0.41
N ALA A 155 16.52 -15.08 -0.51
CA ALA A 155 15.19 -14.60 -0.13
C ALA A 155 14.52 -13.84 -1.27
N THR A 156 13.18 -13.81 -1.26
CA THR A 156 12.43 -12.89 -2.12
C THR A 156 12.39 -11.53 -1.45
N VAL A 157 13.00 -10.55 -2.09
CA VAL A 157 13.12 -9.18 -1.60
C VAL A 157 12.45 -8.22 -2.57
N MET A 158 11.73 -7.24 -2.07
CA MET A 158 11.21 -6.12 -2.83
C MET A 158 11.80 -4.81 -2.28
N THR A 159 11.99 -3.83 -3.15
CA THR A 159 12.39 -2.48 -2.75
C THR A 159 11.13 -1.62 -2.61
N CYS A 160 11.05 -0.90 -1.49
CA CYS A 160 10.01 0.10 -1.26
C CYS A 160 10.67 1.46 -1.03
N THR A 161 10.21 2.48 -1.76
CA THR A 161 10.73 3.84 -1.67
C THR A 161 9.62 4.78 -1.26
N LEU A 162 9.83 5.56 -0.21
CA LEU A 162 8.89 6.56 0.27
C LEU A 162 9.32 7.95 -0.25
N SER A 163 8.44 8.62 -0.98
CA SER A 163 8.58 10.04 -1.32
C SER A 163 7.67 10.85 -0.42
N VAL A 164 8.18 11.96 0.15
CA VAL A 164 7.42 12.80 1.07
C VAL A 164 7.55 14.28 0.75
N ASP A 165 6.52 15.05 1.06
CA ASP A 165 6.55 16.50 1.10
C ASP A 165 7.30 16.95 2.36
N HIS A 166 8.51 17.46 2.19
CA HIS A 166 9.39 17.80 3.31
C HIS A 166 8.90 19.00 4.15
N ARG A 167 7.85 19.68 3.72
CA ARG A 167 7.16 20.70 4.53
C ARG A 167 6.32 20.07 5.63
N VAL A 168 5.91 18.79 5.46
CA VAL A 168 5.05 18.04 6.38
C VAL A 168 5.82 16.94 7.10
N VAL A 169 6.66 16.22 6.38
CA VAL A 169 7.36 15.02 6.87
C VAL A 169 8.86 15.23 6.71
N ASP A 170 9.59 15.25 7.82
CA ASP A 170 11.05 15.28 7.81
C ASP A 170 11.66 13.89 7.56
N GLY A 171 12.98 13.87 7.32
CA GLY A 171 13.71 12.65 6.99
C GLY A 171 13.72 11.62 8.13
N ALA A 172 13.76 12.06 9.39
CA ALA A 172 13.76 11.17 10.54
C ALA A 172 12.39 10.45 10.67
N LEU A 173 11.29 11.22 10.61
CA LEU A 173 9.92 10.67 10.63
C LEU A 173 9.67 9.72 9.46
N ALA A 174 10.14 10.06 8.25
CA ALA A 174 10.05 9.19 7.07
C ALA A 174 10.82 7.89 7.26
N ALA A 175 12.03 7.93 7.83
CA ALA A 175 12.84 6.75 8.12
C ALA A 175 12.22 5.85 9.19
N GLU A 176 11.68 6.43 10.25
CA GLU A 176 10.96 5.70 11.31
C GLU A 176 9.71 5.00 10.75
N TRP A 177 8.93 5.70 9.92
CA TRP A 177 7.78 5.13 9.23
C TRP A 177 8.18 3.93 8.35
N LEU A 178 9.24 4.08 7.53
CA LEU A 178 9.74 2.99 6.68
C LEU A 178 10.25 1.80 7.50
N ALA A 179 10.91 2.04 8.63
CA ALA A 179 11.38 0.98 9.51
C ALA A 179 10.21 0.22 10.13
N ASP A 180 9.13 0.90 10.53
CA ASP A 180 7.92 0.26 11.06
C ASP A 180 7.15 -0.48 9.96
N PHE A 181 6.98 0.13 8.79
CA PHE A 181 6.40 -0.54 7.62
C PHE A 181 7.15 -1.83 7.27
N ARG A 182 8.48 -1.78 7.25
CA ARG A 182 9.32 -2.95 7.00
C ARG A 182 9.05 -4.05 8.03
N ARG A 183 9.08 -3.75 9.33
CA ARG A 183 8.78 -4.71 10.40
C ARG A 183 7.40 -5.34 10.20
N THR A 184 6.40 -4.52 9.90
CA THR A 184 5.01 -4.94 9.72
C THR A 184 4.84 -5.86 8.51
N ILE A 185 5.49 -5.59 7.37
CA ILE A 185 5.38 -6.45 6.17
C ILE A 185 6.25 -7.70 6.28
N GLU A 186 7.35 -7.68 7.03
CA GLU A 186 8.20 -8.84 7.31
C GLU A 186 7.59 -9.78 8.36
N ASP A 187 6.73 -9.26 9.28
CA ASP A 187 5.91 -10.03 10.21
C ASP A 187 4.40 -9.85 9.91
N PRO A 188 3.90 -10.47 8.83
CA PRO A 188 2.54 -10.24 8.37
C PRO A 188 1.46 -10.84 9.27
N LEU A 189 1.79 -11.63 10.29
CA LEU A 189 0.83 -12.07 11.31
C LEU A 189 0.33 -10.88 12.13
N SER A 190 1.16 -9.87 12.33
CA SER A 190 0.79 -8.61 13.00
C SER A 190 -0.33 -7.84 12.27
N LEU A 191 -0.58 -8.13 10.99
CA LEU A 191 -1.67 -7.53 10.20
C LEU A 191 -3.04 -8.15 10.51
N MET A 192 -3.06 -9.26 11.24
CA MET A 192 -4.29 -9.98 11.61
C MET A 192 -4.85 -9.53 12.96
N LEU A 193 -4.06 -8.77 13.72
CA LEU A 193 -4.40 -8.21 15.04
C LEU A 193 -4.99 -6.80 14.90
#